data_4ee9162b6930539a2b119b5754d9bedb
#
_entry.id   4ee9162b6930539a2b119b5754d9bedb
#
_cell.length_a   1.000
_cell.length_b   1.000
_cell.length_c   1.000
_cell.angle_alpha   90.00
_cell.angle_beta   90.00
_cell.angle_gamma   90.00
#
_symmetry.space_group_name_H-M   'P 1'
#
loop_
_entity.id
_entity.type
_entity.pdbx_description
1 polymer ?
#
loop_
_entity_poly.entity_id
_entity_poly.type
_entity_poly.pdbx_seq_one_letter_code
_entity_poly.pdbx_strand_id
1 'polypeptide(L)'
;MKTLSFSVDSSTFPVPISAIPSLSPVMTLMKLSGVTSLAPFRNMFHHLGFGANVTRSNLSKANEQRDPRIFEEYALKLISIAREKRTGLKDFFISNNVYAFDSTTISLCLSVFWWTKLHHGKSGVKVHTLFDVKNSIPSFAIITGAEIHDSQVMDQIPYEVDSFYIFDRAYMDTKQLYAIDKVGAFFVVREKQRMVYEVVEDKRYNNPKTGVMSDTLIKLTGQKTKKQYSKPLRRIVFYDKEKNRTFVFYTNNIEVSAEDVALLYKYRWSVELFFKWMKQHLRIKEFYGTTENAVKIQVYAAITTYCLVSIIETEMAEEMTTYEVLRVLSTSLLIKMPLRQLLSSCQEELLLENKREIINTNKYIQLEIPFDEW
;
A
#
# COMPACT_ATOMS: atom_id res chain seq x y z
N MET A 1 4.98 -20.35 31.73
CA MET A 1 5.75 -20.48 30.49
C MET A 1 4.74 -20.58 29.35
N LYS A 2 4.32 -19.43 28.79
CA LYS A 2 3.42 -19.42 27.62
C LYS A 2 4.31 -19.45 26.39
N THR A 3 4.34 -20.58 25.72
CA THR A 3 4.82 -20.71 24.34
C THR A 3 4.22 -19.61 23.51
N LEU A 4 5.02 -18.95 22.66
CA LEU A 4 4.57 -18.09 21.59
C LEU A 4 3.77 -18.94 20.57
N SER A 5 2.59 -19.37 20.97
CA SER A 5 1.51 -19.57 20.05
C SER A 5 1.04 -18.14 19.73
N PHE A 6 1.04 -17.73 18.49
CA PHE A 6 0.18 -16.66 18.02
C PHE A 6 -1.26 -17.12 18.31
N SER A 7 -1.68 -17.09 19.56
CA SER A 7 -3.06 -17.20 19.94
C SER A 7 -3.69 -15.83 19.77
N VAL A 8 -3.88 -15.45 18.53
CA VAL A 8 -5.03 -14.63 18.21
C VAL A 8 -6.20 -15.47 18.66
N ASP A 9 -6.98 -14.95 19.57
CA ASP A 9 -8.12 -15.63 20.19
C ASP A 9 -8.92 -16.35 19.10
N SER A 10 -8.99 -17.68 19.15
CA SER A 10 -9.61 -18.53 18.14
C SER A 10 -11.11 -18.26 17.96
N SER A 11 -11.71 -17.50 18.88
CA SER A 11 -13.12 -17.08 18.81
C SER A 11 -13.37 -15.95 17.80
N THR A 12 -12.33 -15.23 17.36
CA THR A 12 -12.45 -14.09 16.41
C THR A 12 -12.22 -14.48 14.94
N PHE A 13 -11.77 -15.70 14.64
CA PHE A 13 -11.53 -16.15 13.28
C PHE A 13 -12.63 -17.14 12.83
N PRO A 14 -13.36 -16.86 11.73
CA PRO A 14 -14.31 -17.82 11.17
C PRO A 14 -13.62 -19.06 10.56
N VAL A 15 -12.29 -19.02 10.37
CA VAL A 15 -11.46 -20.18 9.97
C VAL A 15 -10.46 -20.44 11.09
N PRO A 16 -10.45 -21.65 11.71
CA PRO A 16 -9.49 -21.97 12.74
C PRO A 16 -8.06 -21.80 12.19
N ILE A 17 -7.20 -21.16 12.97
CA ILE A 17 -5.79 -20.91 12.60
C ILE A 17 -5.07 -22.22 12.22
N SER A 18 -5.50 -23.37 12.77
CA SER A 18 -5.06 -24.71 12.39
C SER A 18 -5.39 -25.10 10.95
N ALA A 19 -6.38 -24.47 10.32
CA ALA A 19 -6.74 -24.70 8.92
C ALA A 19 -5.98 -23.80 7.94
N ILE A 20 -5.27 -22.78 8.44
CA ILE A 20 -4.35 -21.99 7.60
C ILE A 20 -3.19 -22.92 7.25
N PRO A 21 -2.97 -23.16 5.95
CA PRO A 21 -1.94 -24.08 5.54
C PRO A 21 -0.60 -23.75 6.21
N SER A 22 0.07 -24.74 6.78
CA SER A 22 1.35 -24.63 7.48
C SER A 22 2.48 -23.88 6.74
N LEU A 23 2.25 -23.53 5.47
CA LEU A 23 3.15 -22.72 4.63
C LEU A 23 2.97 -21.20 4.78
N SER A 24 1.85 -20.72 5.32
CA SER A 24 1.69 -19.27 5.53
C SER A 24 2.73 -18.69 6.49
N PRO A 25 3.01 -19.33 7.65
CA PRO A 25 4.10 -18.89 8.53
C PRO A 25 5.47 -18.96 7.84
N VAL A 26 5.75 -20.01 7.04
CA VAL A 26 7.02 -20.12 6.32
C VAL A 26 7.16 -19.06 5.25
N MET A 27 6.11 -18.80 4.46
CA MET A 27 6.12 -17.72 3.47
C MET A 27 6.31 -16.36 4.13
N THR A 28 5.65 -16.12 5.25
CA THR A 28 5.83 -14.91 6.06
C THR A 28 7.26 -14.83 6.59
N LEU A 29 7.78 -15.92 7.16
CA LEU A 29 9.16 -16.00 7.66
C LEU A 29 10.18 -15.72 6.55
N MET A 30 10.03 -16.34 5.38
CA MET A 30 10.92 -16.10 4.23
C MET A 30 10.86 -14.67 3.74
N LYS A 31 9.68 -14.05 3.77
CA LYS A 31 9.51 -12.64 3.45
C LYS A 31 10.17 -11.73 4.48
N LEU A 32 9.97 -12.00 5.75
CA LEU A 32 10.56 -11.26 6.85
C LEU A 32 12.09 -11.36 6.85
N SER A 33 12.63 -12.58 6.81
CA SER A 33 14.08 -12.81 6.90
C SER A 33 14.86 -12.44 5.64
N GLY A 34 14.16 -12.21 4.52
CA GLY A 34 14.82 -12.00 3.24
C GLY A 34 15.71 -13.16 2.76
N VAL A 35 15.60 -14.32 3.39
CA VAL A 35 16.43 -15.50 3.11
C VAL A 35 15.82 -16.28 1.96
N THR A 36 16.62 -16.56 0.94
CA THR A 36 16.23 -17.40 -0.19
C THR A 36 16.34 -18.89 0.11
N SER A 37 17.02 -19.25 1.21
CA SER A 37 17.22 -20.62 1.66
C SER A 37 16.55 -20.85 3.01
N LEU A 38 15.84 -21.98 3.15
CA LEU A 38 15.26 -22.46 4.41
C LEU A 38 16.28 -23.21 5.30
N ALA A 39 17.49 -23.42 4.80
CA ALA A 39 18.51 -24.22 5.49
C ALA A 39 18.85 -23.73 6.92
N PRO A 40 19.00 -22.42 7.18
CA PRO A 40 19.29 -21.93 8.53
C PRO A 40 18.19 -22.23 9.55
N PHE A 41 16.95 -22.42 9.09
CA PHE A 41 15.77 -22.60 9.95
C PHE A 41 15.33 -24.05 10.10
N ARG A 42 16.07 -25.00 9.50
CA ARG A 42 15.68 -26.42 9.44
C ARG A 42 15.36 -27.02 10.82
N ASN A 43 16.17 -26.72 11.82
CA ASN A 43 16.00 -27.23 13.18
C ASN A 43 14.84 -26.57 13.95
N MET A 44 14.22 -25.55 13.39
CA MET A 44 13.16 -24.77 14.03
C MET A 44 11.79 -25.03 13.42
N PHE A 45 11.73 -25.73 12.29
CA PHE A 45 10.47 -25.98 11.57
C PHE A 45 9.46 -26.78 12.38
N HIS A 46 9.91 -27.67 13.26
CA HIS A 46 9.01 -28.42 14.13
C HIS A 46 8.25 -27.48 15.09
N HIS A 47 8.82 -26.35 15.50
CA HIS A 47 8.13 -25.33 16.31
C HIS A 47 7.05 -24.59 15.54
N LEU A 48 7.12 -24.58 14.21
CA LEU A 48 6.13 -24.01 13.32
C LEU A 48 5.08 -25.04 12.87
N GLY A 49 5.11 -26.26 13.45
CA GLY A 49 4.18 -27.33 13.10
C GLY A 49 4.53 -28.14 11.85
N PHE A 50 5.77 -28.02 11.34
CA PHE A 50 6.22 -28.82 10.22
C PHE A 50 6.76 -30.16 10.70
N GLY A 51 6.11 -31.25 10.31
CA GLY A 51 6.55 -32.61 10.64
C GLY A 51 7.74 -33.13 9.85
N ALA A 52 8.16 -32.42 8.81
CA ALA A 52 9.25 -32.83 7.91
C ALA A 52 10.03 -31.62 7.38
N ASN A 53 11.20 -31.90 6.79
CA ASN A 53 12.02 -30.88 6.16
C ASN A 53 11.27 -30.20 5.00
N VAL A 54 11.17 -28.88 5.03
CA VAL A 54 10.63 -28.08 3.95
C VAL A 54 11.75 -27.77 2.96
N THR A 55 11.65 -28.31 1.75
CA THR A 55 12.54 -27.97 0.63
C THR A 55 11.93 -26.88 -0.23
N ARG A 56 12.78 -26.17 -1.00
CA ARG A 56 12.31 -25.20 -1.98
C ARG A 56 11.33 -25.82 -2.98
N SER A 57 11.59 -27.04 -3.43
CA SER A 57 10.73 -27.77 -4.36
C SER A 57 9.37 -28.11 -3.74
N ASN A 58 9.33 -28.54 -2.48
CA ASN A 58 8.06 -28.81 -1.80
C ASN A 58 7.25 -27.54 -1.60
N LEU A 59 7.91 -26.42 -1.28
CA LEU A 59 7.26 -25.11 -1.16
C LEU A 59 6.68 -24.65 -2.51
N SER A 60 7.44 -24.79 -3.59
CA SER A 60 6.99 -24.47 -4.95
C SER A 60 5.75 -25.28 -5.33
N LYS A 61 5.81 -26.62 -5.19
CA LYS A 61 4.67 -27.51 -5.48
C LYS A 61 3.43 -27.16 -4.66
N ALA A 62 3.61 -26.89 -3.37
CA ALA A 62 2.50 -26.52 -2.51
C ALA A 62 1.84 -25.19 -2.94
N ASN A 63 2.64 -24.20 -3.38
CA ASN A 63 2.11 -22.94 -3.88
C ASN A 63 1.43 -23.11 -5.27
N GLU A 64 1.86 -24.06 -6.08
CA GLU A 64 1.21 -24.38 -7.35
C GLU A 64 -0.18 -24.99 -7.15
N GLN A 65 -0.31 -25.89 -6.18
CA GLN A 65 -1.50 -26.71 -6.00
C GLN A 65 -2.58 -26.04 -5.12
N ARG A 66 -2.20 -25.10 -4.27
CA ARG A 66 -3.14 -24.45 -3.34
C ARG A 66 -3.96 -23.37 -4.02
N ASP A 67 -5.21 -23.26 -3.58
CA ASP A 67 -6.09 -22.19 -4.00
C ASP A 67 -5.61 -20.86 -3.41
N PRO A 68 -5.29 -19.85 -4.23
CA PRO A 68 -4.84 -18.55 -3.74
C PRO A 68 -5.90 -17.79 -2.97
N ARG A 69 -7.20 -18.13 -3.13
CA ARG A 69 -8.31 -17.50 -2.38
C ARG A 69 -8.17 -17.63 -0.89
N ILE A 70 -7.57 -18.72 -0.39
CA ILE A 70 -7.31 -18.93 1.05
C ILE A 70 -6.41 -17.79 1.58
N PHE A 71 -5.39 -17.42 0.82
CA PHE A 71 -4.45 -16.36 1.21
C PHE A 71 -5.04 -14.96 1.00
N GLU A 72 -5.87 -14.80 0.00
CA GLU A 72 -6.64 -13.59 -0.25
C GLU A 72 -7.58 -13.27 0.90
N GLU A 73 -8.46 -14.22 1.26
CA GLU A 73 -9.40 -14.07 2.37
C GLU A 73 -8.70 -13.80 3.70
N TYR A 74 -7.57 -14.47 3.94
CA TYR A 74 -6.77 -14.24 5.13
C TYR A 74 -6.14 -12.83 5.13
N ALA A 75 -5.62 -12.38 3.99
CA ALA A 75 -5.07 -11.02 3.86
C ALA A 75 -6.16 -9.97 4.08
N LEU A 76 -7.36 -10.15 3.51
CA LEU A 76 -8.50 -9.25 3.71
C LEU A 76 -8.95 -9.20 5.17
N LYS A 77 -8.95 -10.34 5.87
CA LYS A 77 -9.26 -10.39 7.31
C LYS A 77 -8.21 -9.63 8.14
N LEU A 78 -6.93 -9.80 7.83
CA LEU A 78 -5.86 -9.06 8.54
C LEU A 78 -5.88 -7.56 8.23
N ILE A 79 -6.23 -7.18 7.01
CA ILE A 79 -6.47 -5.78 6.65
C ILE A 79 -7.54 -5.17 7.56
N SER A 80 -8.67 -5.86 7.75
CA SER A 80 -9.76 -5.41 8.64
C SER A 80 -9.26 -5.21 10.07
N ILE A 81 -8.55 -6.20 10.61
CA ILE A 81 -7.99 -6.14 11.98
C ILE A 81 -6.97 -4.98 12.10
N ALA A 82 -6.09 -4.81 11.12
CA ALA A 82 -5.08 -3.76 11.14
C ALA A 82 -5.74 -2.37 11.11
N ARG A 83 -6.80 -2.18 10.31
CA ARG A 83 -7.58 -0.93 10.27
C ARG A 83 -8.26 -0.62 11.59
N GLU A 84 -8.83 -1.61 12.26
CA GLU A 84 -9.48 -1.44 13.58
C GLU A 84 -8.48 -1.02 14.67
N LYS A 85 -7.29 -1.62 14.66
CA LYS A 85 -6.27 -1.37 15.68
C LYS A 85 -5.50 -0.08 15.46
N ARG A 86 -5.29 0.31 14.22
CA ARG A 86 -4.55 1.52 13.88
C ARG A 86 -5.48 2.73 13.92
N THR A 87 -5.42 3.47 15.02
CA THR A 87 -6.07 4.78 15.11
C THR A 87 -5.32 5.74 14.20
N GLY A 88 -5.90 6.08 13.04
CA GLY A 88 -5.30 6.91 12.01
C GLY A 88 -4.74 8.25 12.50
N LEU A 89 -4.23 9.05 11.60
CA LEU A 89 -3.79 10.41 11.88
C LEU A 89 -4.93 11.20 12.52
N LYS A 90 -4.85 11.41 13.85
CA LYS A 90 -5.92 12.07 14.63
C LYS A 90 -6.22 13.47 14.12
N ASP A 91 -5.21 14.16 13.61
CA ASP A 91 -5.27 15.54 13.14
C ASP A 91 -5.30 15.65 11.61
N PHE A 92 -5.88 14.66 10.94
CA PHE A 92 -6.04 14.75 9.48
C PHE A 92 -7.06 15.84 9.14
N PHE A 93 -6.70 16.72 8.20
CA PHE A 93 -7.47 17.95 7.89
C PHE A 93 -8.90 17.70 7.34
N ILE A 94 -9.23 16.47 6.99
CA ILE A 94 -10.59 16.03 6.59
C ILE A 94 -11.04 14.90 7.50
N SER A 95 -12.28 14.97 8.01
CA SER A 95 -12.86 13.95 8.88
C SER A 95 -13.21 12.65 8.12
N ASN A 96 -13.61 12.75 6.87
CA ASN A 96 -14.00 11.63 6.00
C ASN A 96 -12.86 10.62 5.80
N ASN A 97 -13.20 9.37 5.50
CA ASN A 97 -12.20 8.39 5.06
C ASN A 97 -11.56 8.83 3.74
N VAL A 98 -10.27 8.60 3.60
CA VAL A 98 -9.49 8.99 2.43
C VAL A 98 -8.72 7.80 1.90
N TYR A 99 -8.98 7.43 0.66
CA TYR A 99 -8.37 6.30 -0.02
C TYR A 99 -7.59 6.76 -1.24
N ALA A 100 -6.37 6.26 -1.39
CA ALA A 100 -5.59 6.39 -2.62
C ALA A 100 -5.64 5.07 -3.38
N PHE A 101 -5.96 5.12 -4.66
CA PHE A 101 -5.97 3.94 -5.52
C PHE A 101 -4.91 4.03 -6.60
N ASP A 102 -4.10 2.98 -6.70
CA ASP A 102 -3.09 2.87 -7.74
C ASP A 102 -2.75 1.40 -8.02
N SER A 103 -1.97 1.15 -9.05
CA SER A 103 -1.46 -0.17 -9.39
C SER A 103 0.06 -0.18 -9.50
N THR A 104 0.63 -1.34 -9.21
CA THR A 104 2.05 -1.58 -9.48
C THR A 104 2.23 -2.82 -10.32
N THR A 105 3.07 -2.72 -11.35
CA THR A 105 3.42 -3.87 -12.18
C THR A 105 4.63 -4.59 -11.60
N ILE A 106 4.53 -5.92 -11.52
CA ILE A 106 5.63 -6.83 -11.23
C ILE A 106 5.95 -7.53 -12.54
N SER A 107 7.09 -7.17 -13.13
CA SER A 107 7.53 -7.77 -14.39
C SER A 107 7.95 -9.23 -14.18
N LEU A 108 7.51 -10.11 -15.07
CA LEU A 108 7.78 -11.54 -15.06
C LEU A 108 8.49 -11.93 -16.36
N CYS A 109 9.36 -12.92 -16.28
CA CYS A 109 10.03 -13.47 -17.48
C CYS A 109 9.06 -14.43 -18.19
N LEU A 110 8.64 -14.10 -19.40
CA LEU A 110 7.66 -14.90 -20.16
C LEU A 110 8.08 -16.36 -20.36
N SER A 111 9.35 -16.62 -20.53
CA SER A 111 9.86 -18.01 -20.70
C SER A 111 9.65 -18.88 -19.47
N VAL A 112 9.50 -18.28 -18.28
CA VAL A 112 9.28 -18.95 -16.99
C VAL A 112 7.82 -18.89 -16.59
N PHE A 113 7.15 -17.77 -16.86
CA PHE A 113 5.76 -17.49 -16.49
C PHE A 113 4.88 -17.47 -17.75
N TRP A 114 4.78 -18.59 -18.43
CA TRP A 114 4.12 -18.77 -19.73
C TRP A 114 2.63 -18.42 -19.75
N TRP A 115 1.97 -18.41 -18.61
CA TRP A 115 0.55 -18.06 -18.46
C TRP A 115 0.30 -16.55 -18.53
N THR A 116 1.36 -15.72 -18.41
CA THR A 116 1.22 -14.27 -18.50
C THR A 116 1.16 -13.85 -19.97
N LYS A 117 0.26 -12.91 -20.27
CA LYS A 117 0.15 -12.36 -21.63
C LYS A 117 1.11 -11.19 -21.82
N LEU A 118 1.63 -11.07 -23.03
CA LEU A 118 2.43 -9.92 -23.42
C LEU A 118 1.54 -8.71 -23.59
N HIS A 119 1.91 -7.60 -22.93
CA HIS A 119 1.32 -6.29 -23.15
C HIS A 119 2.43 -5.29 -23.42
N HIS A 120 2.43 -4.69 -24.63
CA HIS A 120 3.51 -3.81 -25.10
C HIS A 120 4.92 -4.40 -24.90
N GLY A 121 5.10 -5.68 -25.23
CA GLY A 121 6.38 -6.38 -25.11
C GLY A 121 6.82 -6.74 -23.70
N LYS A 122 5.97 -6.52 -22.69
CA LYS A 122 6.23 -6.86 -21.30
C LYS A 122 5.22 -7.86 -20.78
N SER A 123 5.71 -8.82 -20.02
CA SER A 123 4.91 -9.82 -19.32
C SER A 123 4.94 -9.52 -17.83
N GLY A 124 3.83 -9.72 -17.14
CA GLY A 124 3.77 -9.43 -15.69
C GLY A 124 2.38 -9.54 -15.11
N VAL A 125 2.33 -9.24 -13.83
CA VAL A 125 1.08 -9.06 -13.08
C VAL A 125 1.01 -7.65 -12.53
N LYS A 126 -0.21 -7.15 -12.38
CA LYS A 126 -0.50 -5.90 -11.68
C LYS A 126 -1.12 -6.20 -10.33
N VAL A 127 -0.67 -5.49 -9.33
CA VAL A 127 -1.29 -5.44 -8.01
C VAL A 127 -1.96 -4.08 -7.89
N HIS A 128 -3.29 -4.08 -7.94
CA HIS A 128 -4.11 -2.88 -7.73
C HIS A 128 -4.44 -2.80 -6.25
N THR A 129 -4.23 -1.65 -5.64
CA THR A 129 -4.43 -1.48 -4.20
C THR A 129 -5.20 -0.21 -3.91
N LEU A 130 -6.27 -0.36 -3.13
CA LEU A 130 -6.91 0.73 -2.44
C LEU A 130 -6.23 0.89 -1.08
N PHE A 131 -5.62 2.05 -0.84
CA PHE A 131 -4.82 2.32 0.34
C PHE A 131 -5.52 3.35 1.23
N ASP A 132 -5.80 2.99 2.46
CA ASP A 132 -6.31 3.90 3.48
C ASP A 132 -5.20 4.84 3.91
N VAL A 133 -5.32 6.10 3.49
CA VAL A 133 -4.29 7.12 3.70
C VAL A 133 -4.10 7.45 5.18
N LYS A 134 -5.21 7.53 5.93
CA LYS A 134 -5.18 7.90 7.35
C LYS A 134 -4.54 6.82 8.21
N ASN A 135 -4.88 5.57 7.93
CA ASN A 135 -4.37 4.44 8.70
C ASN A 135 -3.06 3.90 8.15
N SER A 136 -2.64 4.33 6.95
CA SER A 136 -1.47 3.79 6.25
C SER A 136 -1.52 2.26 6.08
N ILE A 137 -2.70 1.74 5.77
CA ILE A 137 -2.98 0.31 5.59
C ILE A 137 -3.64 0.08 4.22
N PRO A 138 -3.30 -0.97 3.46
CA PRO A 138 -4.10 -1.36 2.32
C PRO A 138 -5.53 -1.69 2.78
N SER A 139 -6.55 -1.18 2.08
CA SER A 139 -7.96 -1.46 2.37
C SER A 139 -8.50 -2.59 1.49
N PHE A 140 -7.95 -2.71 0.28
CA PHE A 140 -8.36 -3.68 -0.72
C PHE A 140 -7.22 -3.92 -1.70
N ALA A 141 -7.05 -5.14 -2.20
CA ALA A 141 -6.06 -5.47 -3.21
C ALA A 141 -6.58 -6.53 -4.18
N ILE A 142 -6.33 -6.31 -5.47
CA ILE A 142 -6.62 -7.26 -6.55
C ILE A 142 -5.37 -7.50 -7.39
N ILE A 143 -5.18 -8.73 -7.81
CA ILE A 143 -4.09 -9.14 -8.69
C ILE A 143 -4.65 -9.50 -10.05
N THR A 144 -4.15 -8.84 -11.10
CA THR A 144 -4.56 -9.07 -12.49
C THR A 144 -3.34 -9.31 -13.38
N GLY A 145 -3.59 -9.80 -14.61
CA GLY A 145 -2.55 -9.77 -15.65
C GLY A 145 -2.19 -8.32 -16.03
N ALA A 146 -0.97 -8.14 -16.52
CA ALA A 146 -0.47 -6.81 -16.92
C ALA A 146 -1.25 -6.19 -18.10
N GLU A 147 -1.95 -7.00 -18.88
CA GLU A 147 -2.79 -6.59 -20.00
C GLU A 147 -4.08 -5.87 -19.57
N ILE A 148 -4.54 -6.09 -18.34
CA ILE A 148 -5.77 -5.46 -17.85
C ILE A 148 -5.53 -3.97 -17.64
N HIS A 149 -6.38 -3.15 -18.25
CA HIS A 149 -6.29 -1.69 -18.09
C HIS A 149 -6.73 -1.28 -16.68
N ASP A 150 -6.00 -0.36 -16.06
CA ASP A 150 -6.20 0.03 -14.67
C ASP A 150 -7.64 0.51 -14.36
N SER A 151 -8.28 1.22 -15.29
CA SER A 151 -9.67 1.68 -15.12
C SER A 151 -10.71 0.56 -15.09
N GLN A 152 -10.42 -0.62 -15.63
CA GLN A 152 -11.36 -1.76 -15.61
C GLN A 152 -11.52 -2.37 -14.20
N VAL A 153 -10.55 -2.14 -13.33
CA VAL A 153 -10.59 -2.65 -11.95
C VAL A 153 -11.40 -1.73 -11.02
N MET A 154 -11.67 -0.51 -11.45
CA MET A 154 -12.45 0.45 -10.65
C MET A 154 -13.85 -0.05 -10.29
N ASP A 155 -14.48 -0.88 -11.15
CA ASP A 155 -15.80 -1.49 -10.90
C ASP A 155 -15.80 -2.46 -9.71
N GLN A 156 -14.62 -2.95 -9.29
CA GLN A 156 -14.49 -3.92 -8.21
C GLN A 156 -14.16 -3.28 -6.86
N ILE A 157 -13.94 -1.95 -6.83
CA ILE A 157 -13.65 -1.22 -5.60
C ILE A 157 -14.92 -1.09 -4.76
N PRO A 158 -14.89 -1.49 -3.47
CA PRO A 158 -16.02 -1.31 -2.56
C PRO A 158 -16.08 0.16 -2.11
N TYR A 159 -16.75 1.01 -2.90
CA TYR A 159 -16.91 2.42 -2.58
C TYR A 159 -17.80 2.63 -1.35
N GLU A 160 -17.31 3.42 -0.39
CA GLU A 160 -18.01 3.80 0.84
C GLU A 160 -18.61 5.21 0.68
N VAL A 161 -19.82 5.41 1.17
CA VAL A 161 -20.50 6.73 1.20
C VAL A 161 -19.63 7.73 1.98
N ASP A 162 -19.65 8.99 1.60
CA ASP A 162 -18.93 10.09 2.24
C ASP A 162 -17.39 9.94 2.31
N SER A 163 -16.82 9.01 1.55
CA SER A 163 -15.38 8.78 1.51
C SER A 163 -14.74 9.40 0.27
N PHE A 164 -13.49 9.86 0.39
CA PHE A 164 -12.72 10.40 -0.73
C PHE A 164 -11.85 9.33 -1.39
N TYR A 165 -11.88 9.29 -2.71
CA TYR A 165 -11.06 8.40 -3.53
C TYR A 165 -10.15 9.20 -4.44
N ILE A 166 -8.83 9.00 -4.30
CA ILE A 166 -7.81 9.76 -5.03
C ILE A 166 -7.21 8.89 -6.12
N PHE A 167 -7.24 9.39 -7.36
CA PHE A 167 -6.79 8.66 -8.53
C PHE A 167 -5.77 9.44 -9.35
N ASP A 168 -4.83 8.74 -9.98
CA ASP A 168 -4.00 9.35 -11.02
C ASP A 168 -4.80 9.50 -12.34
N ARG A 169 -4.23 10.25 -13.26
CA ARG A 169 -4.78 10.51 -14.61
C ARG A 169 -5.11 9.25 -15.41
N ALA A 170 -4.46 8.11 -15.13
CA ALA A 170 -4.74 6.84 -15.80
C ALA A 170 -6.15 6.33 -15.53
N TYR A 171 -6.75 6.73 -14.40
CA TYR A 171 -8.09 6.34 -13.94
C TYR A 171 -9.18 7.34 -14.34
N MET A 172 -8.85 8.31 -15.21
CA MET A 172 -9.81 9.30 -15.69
C MET A 172 -10.81 8.66 -16.66
N ASP A 173 -11.84 8.03 -16.13
CA ASP A 173 -12.99 7.49 -16.85
C ASP A 173 -14.29 8.06 -16.29
N THR A 174 -14.99 8.86 -17.11
CA THR A 174 -16.21 9.60 -16.69
C THR A 174 -17.35 8.67 -16.26
N LYS A 175 -17.44 7.46 -16.81
CA LYS A 175 -18.44 6.47 -16.40
C LYS A 175 -18.14 5.97 -15.00
N GLN A 176 -16.89 5.65 -14.70
CA GLN A 176 -16.44 5.19 -13.39
C GLN A 176 -16.58 6.29 -12.33
N LEU A 177 -16.17 7.52 -12.66
CA LEU A 177 -16.36 8.66 -11.78
C LEU A 177 -17.82 8.93 -11.44
N TYR A 178 -18.72 8.70 -12.40
CA TYR A 178 -20.17 8.81 -12.15
C TYR A 178 -20.70 7.69 -11.25
N ALA A 179 -20.13 6.48 -11.34
CA ALA A 179 -20.49 5.39 -10.45
C ALA A 179 -20.11 5.71 -8.98
N ILE A 180 -18.94 6.32 -8.75
CA ILE A 180 -18.51 6.82 -7.42
C ILE A 180 -19.48 7.86 -6.90
N ASP A 181 -19.82 8.86 -7.72
CA ASP A 181 -20.77 9.93 -7.36
C ASP A 181 -22.16 9.39 -7.04
N LYS A 182 -22.62 8.35 -7.76
CA LYS A 182 -23.91 7.69 -7.48
C LYS A 182 -23.97 6.98 -6.12
N VAL A 183 -22.86 6.46 -5.65
CA VAL A 183 -22.75 5.85 -4.31
C VAL A 183 -22.79 6.90 -3.22
N GLY A 184 -22.62 8.18 -3.54
CA GLY A 184 -22.46 9.26 -2.57
C GLY A 184 -21.04 9.38 -2.02
N ALA A 185 -20.07 8.90 -2.78
CA ALA A 185 -18.64 9.06 -2.49
C ALA A 185 -18.04 10.22 -3.29
N PHE A 186 -16.88 10.69 -2.85
CA PHE A 186 -16.16 11.78 -3.48
C PHE A 186 -14.91 11.27 -4.18
N PHE A 187 -14.50 11.93 -5.25
CA PHE A 187 -13.25 11.63 -5.92
C PHE A 187 -12.39 12.87 -6.14
N VAL A 188 -11.09 12.67 -6.22
CA VAL A 188 -10.13 13.63 -6.73
C VAL A 188 -9.29 12.92 -7.79
N VAL A 189 -9.39 13.37 -9.04
CA VAL A 189 -8.66 12.78 -10.15
C VAL A 189 -7.90 13.84 -10.93
N ARG A 190 -6.68 13.52 -11.35
CA ARG A 190 -5.86 14.40 -12.17
C ARG A 190 -6.29 14.35 -13.63
N GLU A 191 -6.29 15.50 -14.29
CA GLU A 191 -6.59 15.62 -15.72
C GLU A 191 -5.62 14.77 -16.57
N LYS A 192 -6.18 13.93 -17.46
CA LYS A 192 -5.42 13.17 -18.46
C LYS A 192 -5.35 13.91 -19.79
N GLN A 193 -6.49 14.38 -20.24
CA GLN A 193 -6.68 15.13 -21.48
C GLN A 193 -7.66 16.26 -21.22
N ARG A 194 -7.47 17.37 -21.89
CA ARG A 194 -8.39 18.50 -21.78
C ARG A 194 -9.80 18.06 -22.20
N MET A 195 -10.72 18.06 -21.27
CA MET A 195 -12.13 17.77 -21.55
C MET A 195 -12.81 18.97 -22.17
N VAL A 196 -13.82 18.70 -23.00
CA VAL A 196 -14.70 19.73 -23.53
C VAL A 196 -15.80 20.00 -22.52
N TYR A 197 -15.87 21.23 -22.04
CA TYR A 197 -16.82 21.66 -21.01
C TYR A 197 -17.27 23.10 -21.22
N GLU A 198 -18.40 23.46 -20.62
CA GLU A 198 -18.83 24.83 -20.37
C GLU A 198 -18.63 25.20 -18.90
N VAL A 199 -18.32 26.45 -18.61
CA VAL A 199 -18.22 26.95 -17.24
C VAL A 199 -19.62 27.30 -16.78
N VAL A 200 -20.04 26.69 -15.66
CA VAL A 200 -21.33 26.96 -15.02
C VAL A 200 -21.18 28.10 -14.01
N GLU A 201 -20.09 28.05 -13.21
CA GLU A 201 -19.79 29.05 -12.21
C GLU A 201 -18.28 29.21 -12.12
N ASP A 202 -17.83 30.44 -12.18
CA ASP A 202 -16.45 30.82 -11.94
C ASP A 202 -16.36 31.42 -10.52
N LYS A 203 -15.79 30.65 -9.59
CA LYS A 203 -15.59 31.11 -8.20
C LYS A 203 -14.53 32.21 -8.09
N ARG A 204 -13.88 32.56 -9.21
CA ARG A 204 -12.84 33.61 -9.33
C ARG A 204 -11.79 33.54 -8.21
N TYR A 205 -11.57 32.33 -7.71
CA TYR A 205 -10.62 32.09 -6.65
C TYR A 205 -9.23 31.95 -7.25
N ASN A 206 -8.45 32.97 -7.06
CA ASN A 206 -7.04 32.98 -7.42
C ASN A 206 -6.25 33.43 -6.18
N ASN A 207 -5.56 32.49 -5.54
CA ASN A 207 -4.71 32.79 -4.41
C ASN A 207 -3.27 32.35 -4.72
N PRO A 208 -2.44 33.25 -5.27
CA PRO A 208 -1.05 32.90 -5.64
C PRO A 208 -0.20 32.45 -4.45
N LYS A 209 -0.58 32.79 -3.22
CA LYS A 209 0.13 32.39 -1.99
C LYS A 209 -0.05 30.90 -1.73
N THR A 210 -1.25 30.35 -1.98
CA THR A 210 -1.59 28.93 -1.77
C THR A 210 -1.30 28.07 -3.00
N GLY A 211 -1.10 28.68 -4.17
CA GLY A 211 -0.90 28.00 -5.43
C GLY A 211 -2.19 27.72 -6.22
N VAL A 212 -3.37 28.01 -5.68
CA VAL A 212 -4.63 27.85 -6.42
C VAL A 212 -4.74 28.96 -7.48
N MET A 213 -4.76 28.57 -8.74
CA MET A 213 -4.86 29.50 -9.88
C MET A 213 -6.29 29.69 -10.38
N SER A 214 -7.13 28.66 -10.24
CA SER A 214 -8.53 28.72 -10.68
C SER A 214 -9.34 27.64 -9.98
N ASP A 215 -10.59 27.97 -9.64
CA ASP A 215 -11.60 27.08 -9.09
C ASP A 215 -12.93 27.33 -9.78
N THR A 216 -13.36 26.42 -10.63
CA THR A 216 -14.51 26.58 -11.49
C THR A 216 -15.44 25.38 -11.43
N LEU A 217 -16.75 25.63 -11.40
CA LEU A 217 -17.76 24.62 -11.62
C LEU A 217 -18.04 24.51 -13.12
N ILE A 218 -17.91 23.31 -13.67
CA ILE A 218 -18.02 23.03 -15.09
C ILE A 218 -19.06 21.96 -15.36
N LYS A 219 -19.58 21.96 -16.59
CA LYS A 219 -20.42 20.89 -17.10
C LYS A 219 -19.81 20.31 -18.36
N LEU A 220 -19.68 18.99 -18.42
CA LEU A 220 -19.11 18.33 -19.59
C LEU A 220 -20.03 18.43 -20.79
N THR A 221 -19.50 18.87 -21.94
CA THR A 221 -20.26 19.07 -23.17
C THR A 221 -19.85 18.13 -24.30
N GLY A 222 -18.75 17.40 -24.16
CA GLY A 222 -18.30 16.41 -25.14
C GLY A 222 -19.33 15.32 -25.35
N GLN A 223 -19.55 14.86 -26.58
CA GLN A 223 -20.63 13.93 -26.96
C GLN A 223 -20.71 12.66 -26.09
N LYS A 224 -19.57 12.06 -25.75
CA LYS A 224 -19.47 10.87 -24.92
C LYS A 224 -19.54 11.22 -23.43
N THR A 225 -18.75 12.20 -23.00
CA THR A 225 -18.58 12.55 -21.58
C THR A 225 -19.86 13.14 -20.98
N LYS A 226 -20.62 13.97 -21.71
CA LYS A 226 -21.92 14.52 -21.31
C LYS A 226 -22.94 13.41 -20.98
N LYS A 227 -22.92 12.32 -21.77
CA LYS A 227 -23.84 11.17 -21.52
C LYS A 227 -23.40 10.33 -20.32
N GLN A 228 -22.11 10.24 -20.07
CA GLN A 228 -21.53 9.42 -19.00
C GLN A 228 -21.56 10.13 -17.65
N TYR A 229 -21.35 11.45 -17.63
CA TYR A 229 -21.36 12.27 -16.44
C TYR A 229 -22.14 13.56 -16.70
N SER A 230 -23.39 13.59 -16.24
CA SER A 230 -24.34 14.70 -16.55
C SER A 230 -24.37 15.80 -15.49
N LYS A 231 -23.85 15.52 -14.28
CA LYS A 231 -23.79 16.49 -13.18
C LYS A 231 -22.64 17.49 -13.37
N PRO A 232 -22.72 18.67 -12.74
CA PRO A 232 -21.55 19.57 -12.66
C PRO A 232 -20.35 18.90 -11.97
N LEU A 233 -19.16 19.26 -12.43
CA LEU A 233 -17.87 18.89 -11.85
C LEU A 233 -17.13 20.14 -11.44
N ARG A 234 -16.37 20.07 -10.39
CA ARG A 234 -15.45 21.12 -9.98
C ARG A 234 -14.08 20.89 -10.60
N ARG A 235 -13.54 21.91 -11.26
CA ARG A 235 -12.23 21.89 -11.90
C ARG A 235 -11.31 22.89 -11.18
N ILE A 236 -10.23 22.40 -10.63
CA ILE A 236 -9.26 23.19 -9.87
C ILE A 236 -7.93 23.17 -10.61
N VAL A 237 -7.35 24.35 -10.84
CA VAL A 237 -6.00 24.52 -11.38
C VAL A 237 -5.08 24.96 -10.25
N PHE A 238 -4.05 24.15 -10.00
CA PHE A 238 -3.11 24.35 -8.91
C PHE A 238 -1.67 24.38 -9.43
N TYR A 239 -0.90 25.39 -9.02
CA TYR A 239 0.51 25.51 -9.29
C TYR A 239 1.33 25.05 -8.08
N ASP A 240 2.04 23.94 -8.23
CA ASP A 240 2.97 23.42 -7.24
C ASP A 240 4.33 24.11 -7.41
N LYS A 241 4.70 24.95 -6.44
CA LYS A 241 5.96 25.70 -6.45
C LYS A 241 7.18 24.79 -6.28
N GLU A 242 7.06 23.72 -5.48
CA GLU A 242 8.16 22.78 -5.21
C GLU A 242 8.55 22.04 -6.49
N LYS A 243 7.54 21.64 -7.27
CA LYS A 243 7.72 20.88 -8.52
C LYS A 243 7.79 21.75 -9.77
N ASN A 244 7.61 23.07 -9.62
CA ASN A 244 7.50 24.03 -10.72
C ASN A 244 6.54 23.52 -11.81
N ARG A 245 5.33 23.11 -11.40
CA ARG A 245 4.38 22.46 -12.29
C ARG A 245 2.94 22.78 -11.96
N THR A 246 2.12 22.95 -13.02
CA THR A 246 0.67 23.11 -12.89
C THR A 246 -0.02 21.75 -12.97
N PHE A 247 -0.95 21.53 -12.04
CA PHE A 247 -1.86 20.40 -12.00
C PHE A 247 -3.28 20.87 -12.22
N VAL A 248 -4.09 20.01 -12.84
CA VAL A 248 -5.54 20.22 -12.98
C VAL A 248 -6.23 19.03 -12.36
N PHE A 249 -7.16 19.29 -11.43
CA PHE A 249 -7.93 18.28 -10.73
C PHE A 249 -9.41 18.41 -11.05
N TYR A 250 -10.09 17.27 -11.12
CA TYR A 250 -11.55 17.19 -11.16
C TYR A 250 -12.04 16.51 -9.89
N THR A 251 -13.12 17.04 -9.33
CA THR A 251 -13.80 16.47 -8.15
C THR A 251 -15.31 16.74 -8.23
N ASN A 252 -16.11 15.85 -7.62
CA ASN A 252 -17.54 16.07 -7.41
C ASN A 252 -17.83 16.75 -6.06
N ASN A 253 -16.83 16.91 -5.19
CA ASN A 253 -17.01 17.64 -3.93
C ASN A 253 -16.89 19.15 -4.16
N ILE A 254 -17.94 19.90 -3.74
CA ILE A 254 -18.02 21.36 -3.89
C ILE A 254 -17.76 22.13 -2.60
N GLU A 255 -17.63 21.44 -1.47
CA GLU A 255 -17.55 22.03 -0.14
C GLU A 255 -16.10 22.22 0.34
N VAL A 256 -15.26 21.19 0.11
CA VAL A 256 -13.85 21.20 0.54
C VAL A 256 -13.08 22.31 -0.17
N SER A 257 -12.14 22.97 0.51
CA SER A 257 -11.35 24.07 -0.09
C SER A 257 -10.53 23.58 -1.31
N ALA A 258 -10.20 24.48 -2.23
CA ALA A 258 -9.38 24.11 -3.40
C ALA A 258 -7.97 23.68 -3.00
N GLU A 259 -7.43 24.27 -1.93
CA GLU A 259 -6.18 23.91 -1.29
C GLU A 259 -6.22 22.47 -0.76
N ASP A 260 -7.30 22.11 -0.06
CA ASP A 260 -7.48 20.76 0.49
C ASP A 260 -7.61 19.72 -0.60
N VAL A 261 -8.26 20.03 -1.72
CA VAL A 261 -8.29 19.13 -2.89
C VAL A 261 -6.88 18.89 -3.44
N ALA A 262 -6.05 19.94 -3.54
CA ALA A 262 -4.66 19.80 -3.97
C ALA A 262 -3.83 18.99 -2.94
N LEU A 263 -4.07 19.21 -1.65
CA LEU A 263 -3.42 18.47 -0.57
C LEU A 263 -3.86 16.99 -0.57
N LEU A 264 -5.15 16.70 -0.74
CA LEU A 264 -5.65 15.33 -0.92
C LEU A 264 -4.90 14.62 -2.06
N TYR A 265 -4.74 15.28 -3.20
CA TYR A 265 -4.01 14.68 -4.32
C TYR A 265 -2.53 14.40 -3.97
N LYS A 266 -1.88 15.19 -3.13
CA LYS A 266 -0.52 14.93 -2.66
C LYS A 266 -0.44 13.61 -1.91
N TYR A 267 -1.47 13.24 -1.13
CA TYR A 267 -1.55 11.97 -0.42
C TYR A 267 -1.73 10.73 -1.32
N ARG A 268 -2.04 10.89 -2.61
CA ARG A 268 -2.00 9.77 -3.56
C ARG A 268 -0.65 9.05 -3.54
N TRP A 269 0.43 9.76 -3.25
CA TRP A 269 1.77 9.19 -3.17
C TRP A 269 1.91 8.10 -2.09
N SER A 270 1.03 8.03 -1.12
CA SER A 270 1.07 7.04 -0.03
C SER A 270 1.00 5.60 -0.54
N VAL A 271 0.17 5.33 -1.57
CA VAL A 271 0.09 4.00 -2.17
C VAL A 271 1.36 3.63 -2.94
N GLU A 272 2.03 4.60 -3.55
CA GLU A 272 3.33 4.37 -4.21
C GLU A 272 4.43 4.05 -3.19
N LEU A 273 4.43 4.73 -2.03
CA LEU A 273 5.33 4.42 -0.92
C LEU A 273 5.09 3.02 -0.37
N PHE A 274 3.83 2.60 -0.23
CA PHE A 274 3.48 1.23 0.13
C PHE A 274 4.03 0.22 -0.89
N PHE A 275 3.85 0.44 -2.18
CA PHE A 275 4.41 -0.44 -3.21
C PHE A 275 5.94 -0.47 -3.20
N LYS A 276 6.58 0.68 -2.98
CA LYS A 276 8.04 0.76 -2.83
C LYS A 276 8.50 -0.08 -1.65
N TRP A 277 7.84 0.06 -0.50
CA TRP A 277 8.12 -0.70 0.71
C TRP A 277 7.97 -2.21 0.46
N MET A 278 6.85 -2.65 -0.13
CA MET A 278 6.60 -4.04 -0.50
C MET A 278 7.70 -4.62 -1.42
N LYS A 279 8.12 -3.86 -2.44
CA LYS A 279 9.15 -4.30 -3.38
C LYS A 279 10.53 -4.37 -2.75
N GLN A 280 10.86 -3.46 -1.84
CA GLN A 280 12.17 -3.38 -1.19
C GLN A 280 12.32 -4.41 -0.07
N HIS A 281 11.33 -4.53 0.78
CA HIS A 281 11.45 -5.28 2.03
C HIS A 281 10.83 -6.67 1.98
N LEU A 282 9.82 -6.90 1.14
CA LEU A 282 9.14 -8.20 1.04
C LEU A 282 9.48 -8.99 -0.23
N ARG A 283 10.47 -8.54 -0.99
CA ARG A 283 11.01 -9.24 -2.19
C ARG A 283 9.94 -9.81 -3.13
N ILE A 284 8.86 -9.04 -3.36
CA ILE A 284 7.76 -9.50 -4.24
C ILE A 284 8.14 -9.60 -5.72
N LYS A 285 9.40 -9.34 -6.06
CA LYS A 285 9.97 -9.53 -7.41
C LYS A 285 10.59 -10.92 -7.61
N GLU A 286 10.85 -11.65 -6.53
CA GLU A 286 11.45 -12.99 -6.53
C GLU A 286 10.40 -14.01 -6.12
N PHE A 287 9.98 -14.87 -7.05
CA PHE A 287 8.94 -15.85 -6.80
C PHE A 287 9.50 -17.25 -6.50
N TYR A 288 8.87 -17.96 -5.58
CA TYR A 288 9.21 -19.35 -5.21
C TYR A 288 8.46 -20.40 -6.03
N GLY A 289 7.62 -19.97 -6.96
CA GLY A 289 6.91 -20.78 -7.92
C GLY A 289 6.56 -19.95 -9.14
N THR A 290 6.28 -20.63 -10.25
CA THR A 290 6.09 -19.99 -11.57
C THR A 290 4.65 -19.95 -12.06
N THR A 291 3.73 -20.62 -11.35
CA THR A 291 2.30 -20.63 -11.67
C THR A 291 1.59 -19.36 -11.18
N GLU A 292 0.43 -19.10 -11.76
CA GLU A 292 -0.43 -17.98 -11.34
C GLU A 292 -0.78 -18.07 -9.86
N ASN A 293 -1.13 -19.26 -9.36
CA ASN A 293 -1.42 -19.50 -7.95
C ASN A 293 -0.24 -19.11 -7.06
N ALA A 294 0.98 -19.56 -7.42
CA ALA A 294 2.19 -19.28 -6.66
C ALA A 294 2.48 -17.77 -6.57
N VAL A 295 2.27 -17.04 -7.65
CA VAL A 295 2.46 -15.59 -7.69
C VAL A 295 1.41 -14.88 -6.82
N LYS A 296 0.13 -15.25 -6.96
CA LYS A 296 -0.96 -14.67 -6.13
C LYS A 296 -0.74 -14.93 -4.64
N ILE A 297 -0.46 -16.18 -4.28
CA ILE A 297 -0.17 -16.55 -2.88
C ILE A 297 0.97 -15.71 -2.31
N GLN A 298 2.04 -15.54 -3.07
CA GLN A 298 3.20 -14.78 -2.59
C GLN A 298 2.90 -13.29 -2.41
N VAL A 299 2.09 -12.69 -3.28
CA VAL A 299 1.67 -11.29 -3.13
C VAL A 299 0.75 -11.12 -1.92
N TYR A 300 -0.25 -12.00 -1.75
CA TYR A 300 -1.12 -11.93 -0.58
C TYR A 300 -0.38 -12.20 0.72
N ALA A 301 0.60 -13.12 0.73
CA ALA A 301 1.48 -13.32 1.89
C ALA A 301 2.30 -12.06 2.22
N ALA A 302 2.72 -11.29 1.24
CA ALA A 302 3.41 -10.04 1.46
C ALA A 302 2.48 -8.96 2.07
N ILE A 303 1.24 -8.83 1.56
CA ILE A 303 0.23 -7.94 2.15
C ILE A 303 -0.07 -8.35 3.60
N THR A 304 -0.27 -9.64 3.84
CA THR A 304 -0.43 -10.21 5.18
C THR A 304 0.71 -9.81 6.12
N THR A 305 1.95 -9.96 5.66
CA THR A 305 3.15 -9.59 6.43
C THR A 305 3.16 -8.10 6.76
N TYR A 306 2.84 -7.25 5.80
CA TYR A 306 2.73 -5.81 6.04
C TYR A 306 1.72 -5.49 7.13
N CYS A 307 0.52 -6.07 7.05
CA CYS A 307 -0.53 -5.86 8.06
C CYS A 307 -0.12 -6.35 9.45
N LEU A 308 0.51 -7.52 9.54
CA LEU A 308 1.00 -8.06 10.82
C LEU A 308 2.07 -7.14 11.45
N VAL A 309 3.03 -6.69 10.66
CA VAL A 309 4.08 -5.76 11.13
C VAL A 309 3.46 -4.44 11.59
N SER A 310 2.48 -3.92 10.84
CA SER A 310 1.76 -2.70 11.22
C SER A 310 0.95 -2.85 12.51
N ILE A 311 0.35 -4.01 12.76
CA ILE A 311 -0.34 -4.31 14.02
C ILE A 311 0.67 -4.33 15.18
N ILE A 312 1.82 -4.98 14.99
CA ILE A 312 2.87 -5.07 16.02
C ILE A 312 3.43 -3.68 16.32
N GLU A 313 3.71 -2.88 15.30
CA GLU A 313 4.13 -1.48 15.44
C GLU A 313 3.15 -0.72 16.33
N THR A 314 1.86 -0.79 16.01
CA THR A 314 0.82 -0.05 16.75
C THR A 314 0.67 -0.52 18.20
N GLU A 315 0.76 -1.83 18.46
CA GLU A 315 0.45 -2.38 19.79
C GLU A 315 1.67 -2.46 20.72
N MET A 316 2.87 -2.51 20.19
CA MET A 316 4.05 -2.90 20.97
C MET A 316 5.27 -2.02 20.74
N ALA A 317 5.28 -1.17 19.71
CA ALA A 317 6.48 -0.48 19.27
C ALA A 317 6.18 0.96 18.79
N GLU A 318 5.50 1.76 19.62
CA GLU A 318 5.00 3.10 19.28
C GLU A 318 6.10 4.06 18.75
N GLU A 319 7.36 3.87 19.16
CA GLU A 319 8.49 4.70 18.72
C GLU A 319 9.30 4.10 17.57
N MET A 320 8.94 2.89 17.09
CA MET A 320 9.63 2.20 16.00
C MET A 320 8.84 2.35 14.70
N THR A 321 9.55 2.52 13.60
CA THR A 321 8.93 2.49 12.28
C THR A 321 8.58 1.06 11.84
N THR A 322 7.63 0.91 10.92
CA THR A 322 7.27 -0.39 10.31
C THR A 322 8.52 -1.14 9.78
N TYR A 323 9.52 -0.41 9.28
CA TYR A 323 10.77 -1.01 8.79
C TYR A 323 11.63 -1.57 9.92
N GLU A 324 11.78 -0.84 11.02
CA GLU A 324 12.55 -1.26 12.19
C GLU A 324 11.94 -2.50 12.84
N VAL A 325 10.61 -2.50 13.01
CA VAL A 325 9.87 -3.69 13.48
C VAL A 325 10.11 -4.89 12.56
N LEU A 326 10.02 -4.69 11.23
CA LEU A 326 10.29 -5.74 10.25
C LEU A 326 11.72 -6.27 10.39
N ARG A 327 12.71 -5.39 10.54
CA ARG A 327 14.13 -5.74 10.70
C ARG A 327 14.36 -6.60 11.93
N VAL A 328 13.81 -6.20 13.08
CA VAL A 328 13.89 -6.98 14.32
C VAL A 328 13.24 -8.35 14.13
N LEU A 329 12.03 -8.41 13.60
CA LEU A 329 11.33 -9.67 13.36
C LEU A 329 12.08 -10.58 12.38
N SER A 330 12.73 -10.02 11.35
CA SER A 330 13.44 -10.81 10.34
C SER A 330 14.62 -11.60 10.92
N THR A 331 15.24 -11.10 11.97
CA THR A 331 16.41 -11.73 12.62
C THR A 331 16.02 -12.56 13.85
N SER A 332 14.91 -12.24 14.49
CA SER A 332 14.60 -12.71 15.84
C SER A 332 13.30 -13.52 15.94
N LEU A 333 12.55 -13.69 14.85
CA LEU A 333 11.22 -14.32 14.85
C LEU A 333 11.20 -15.73 15.48
N LEU A 334 12.32 -16.44 15.45
CA LEU A 334 12.47 -17.79 15.98
C LEU A 334 13.11 -17.83 17.37
N ILE A 335 13.44 -16.69 17.94
CA ILE A 335 13.95 -16.59 19.31
C ILE A 335 12.76 -16.79 20.27
N LYS A 336 12.92 -17.69 21.25
CA LYS A 336 11.91 -17.93 22.29
C LYS A 336 11.94 -16.84 23.36
N MET A 337 11.56 -15.63 22.99
CA MET A 337 11.46 -14.47 23.85
C MET A 337 10.09 -13.81 23.67
N PRO A 338 9.47 -13.25 24.72
CA PRO A 338 8.27 -12.44 24.56
C PRO A 338 8.51 -11.30 23.58
N LEU A 339 7.63 -11.14 22.59
CA LEU A 339 7.82 -10.16 21.51
C LEU A 339 8.00 -8.73 22.04
N ARG A 340 7.24 -8.33 23.05
CA ARG A 340 7.37 -7.02 23.70
C ARG A 340 8.77 -6.80 24.28
N GLN A 341 9.32 -7.79 24.98
CA GLN A 341 10.67 -7.72 25.54
C GLN A 341 11.73 -7.63 24.44
N LEU A 342 11.57 -8.41 23.37
CA LEU A 342 12.46 -8.36 22.22
C LEU A 342 12.49 -6.94 21.58
N LEU A 343 11.32 -6.38 21.33
CA LEU A 343 11.22 -5.05 20.71
C LEU A 343 11.78 -3.96 21.63
N SER A 344 11.50 -4.00 22.94
CA SER A 344 12.04 -3.02 23.90
C SER A 344 13.57 -3.06 23.97
N SER A 345 14.16 -4.25 24.01
CA SER A 345 15.62 -4.39 24.04
C SER A 345 16.28 -3.83 22.76
N CYS A 346 15.71 -4.13 21.60
CA CYS A 346 16.22 -3.59 20.33
C CYS A 346 15.99 -2.09 20.18
N GLN A 347 14.92 -1.55 20.73
CA GLN A 347 14.66 -0.11 20.74
C GLN A 347 15.72 0.65 21.57
N GLU A 348 16.08 0.14 22.75
CA GLU A 348 17.16 0.72 23.55
C GLU A 348 18.51 0.73 22.81
N GLU A 349 18.84 -0.35 22.10
CA GLU A 349 20.05 -0.43 21.27
C GLU A 349 20.02 0.58 20.12
N LEU A 350 18.93 0.69 19.39
CA LEU A 350 18.75 1.66 18.30
C LEU A 350 18.87 3.11 18.79
N LEU A 351 18.30 3.43 19.94
CA LEU A 351 18.44 4.76 20.56
C LEU A 351 19.88 5.06 20.95
N LEU A 352 20.62 4.07 21.41
CA LEU A 352 22.05 4.22 21.72
C LEU A 352 22.91 4.39 20.46
N GLU A 353 22.61 3.64 19.39
CA GLU A 353 23.29 3.79 18.10
C GLU A 353 23.05 5.19 17.50
N ASN A 354 21.81 5.64 17.46
CA ASN A 354 21.45 6.98 16.96
C ASN A 354 22.13 8.10 17.77
N LYS A 355 22.20 7.96 19.11
CA LYS A 355 22.96 8.92 19.95
C LYS A 355 24.44 8.92 19.62
N ARG A 356 25.05 7.76 19.35
CA ARG A 356 26.46 7.65 18.95
C ARG A 356 26.71 8.27 17.59
N GLU A 357 25.82 8.08 16.62
CA GLU A 357 25.91 8.71 15.30
C GLU A 357 25.81 10.23 15.39
N ILE A 358 24.87 10.77 16.15
CA ILE A 358 24.73 12.22 16.37
C ILE A 358 26.01 12.81 17.01
N ILE A 359 26.57 12.11 18.02
CA ILE A 359 27.82 12.55 18.68
C ILE A 359 28.97 12.52 17.68
N ASN A 360 29.07 11.48 16.86
CA ASN A 360 30.11 11.38 15.85
C ASN A 360 29.96 12.44 14.76
N THR A 361 28.73 12.68 14.26
CA THR A 361 28.44 13.70 13.25
C THR A 361 28.79 15.10 13.79
N ASN A 362 28.41 15.41 15.02
CA ASN A 362 28.76 16.68 15.66
C ASN A 362 30.29 16.83 15.87
N LYS A 363 31.01 15.73 16.11
CA LYS A 363 32.46 15.73 16.23
C LYS A 363 33.16 16.05 14.89
N TYR A 364 32.56 15.64 13.76
CA TYR A 364 33.08 15.99 12.42
C TYR A 364 32.73 17.42 12.00
N ILE A 365 31.56 17.94 12.40
CA ILE A 365 31.14 19.34 12.12
C ILE A 365 32.07 20.34 12.83
N GLN A 366 32.67 19.99 13.98
CA GLN A 366 33.67 20.84 14.67
C GLN A 366 35.02 20.90 13.99
N LEU A 367 35.29 20.09 12.96
CA LEU A 367 36.55 20.04 12.21
C LEU A 367 36.51 20.74 10.85
N GLU A 368 35.36 21.31 10.44
CA GLU A 368 35.35 22.22 9.30
C GLU A 368 35.90 23.60 9.72
N ILE A 369 37.24 23.71 9.63
CA ILE A 369 37.93 24.99 9.66
C ILE A 369 37.52 25.75 8.40
N PRO A 370 36.99 26.98 8.50
CA PRO A 370 36.73 27.77 7.30
C PRO A 370 38.05 28.07 6.64
N PHE A 371 38.31 27.60 5.45
CA PHE A 371 39.32 28.09 4.55
C PHE A 371 38.85 29.44 4.01
N ASP A 372 39.13 30.49 4.77
CA ASP A 372 39.18 31.83 4.23
C ASP A 372 40.57 32.09 3.65
N GLU A 373 40.56 32.53 2.40
CA GLU A 373 41.61 33.27 1.69
C GLU A 373 42.88 32.52 1.32
N TRP A 374 43.00 32.11 0.06
CA TRP A 374 44.10 32.52 -0.83
C TRP A 374 43.60 32.71 -2.25
#